data_6669b59ad1794f8ee71e0ad43a11f042
#
_entry.id   6669b59ad1794f8ee71e0ad43a11f042
#
_cell.length_a   1.000
_cell.length_b   1.000
_cell.length_c   1.000
_cell.angle_alpha   90.00
_cell.angle_beta   90.00
_cell.angle_gamma   90.00
#
_symmetry.space_group_name_H-M   'P 1'
#
loop_
_entity.id
_entity.type
_entity.pdbx_description
1 polymer ?
#
loop_
_entity_poly.entity_id
_entity_poly.type
_entity_poly.pdbx_seq_one_letter_code
_entity_poly.pdbx_strand_id
1 'polypeptide(L)'
;MGLTLVGDIATLQTQFETIKEEVDKQFDKTILNLEETSWAIIRKKRDFLLRTTDWTMTPGCTVDQSAWASYRQSLRDIPQTYRVEGYSAVKWPSAPSTKGPHTT
;
A
#
# COMPACT_ATOMS: atom_id res chain seq x y z
N MET A 1 0.08 56.07 9.83
CA MET A 1 -0.33 54.96 8.98
C MET A 1 0.81 54.06 8.57
N GLY A 2 1.95 54.63 8.15
CA GLY A 2 3.09 53.79 7.80
C GLY A 2 3.61 52.92 8.92
N LEU A 3 3.55 53.43 10.17
CA LEU A 3 4.00 52.66 11.33
C LEU A 3 3.12 51.43 11.59
N THR A 4 1.84 51.58 11.36
CA THR A 4 0.91 50.47 11.51
C THR A 4 1.18 49.37 10.51
N LEU A 5 1.50 49.73 9.27
CA LEU A 5 1.84 48.78 8.23
C LEU A 5 3.10 48.00 8.54
N VAL A 6 4.13 48.67 9.11
CA VAL A 6 5.36 47.96 9.49
C VAL A 6 5.11 46.94 10.58
N GLY A 7 4.33 47.32 11.61
CA GLY A 7 3.94 46.38 12.67
C GLY A 7 3.11 45.21 12.14
N ASP A 8 2.20 45.52 11.24
CA ASP A 8 1.34 44.49 10.63
C ASP A 8 2.13 43.51 9.78
N ILE A 9 3.17 43.94 9.10
CA ILE A 9 4.02 43.04 8.33
C ILE A 9 4.71 42.03 9.22
N ALA A 10 5.27 42.46 10.36
CA ALA A 10 5.92 41.55 11.31
C ALA A 10 4.92 40.55 11.87
N THR A 11 3.71 40.98 12.20
CA THR A 11 2.65 40.13 12.69
C THR A 11 2.23 39.13 11.62
N LEU A 12 2.08 39.57 10.37
CA LEU A 12 1.71 38.71 9.25
C LEU A 12 2.76 37.65 8.98
N GLN A 13 4.05 37.98 9.11
CA GLN A 13 5.12 36.99 8.96
C GLN A 13 5.03 35.91 10.02
N THR A 14 4.79 36.27 11.27
CA THR A 14 4.62 35.30 12.36
C THR A 14 3.42 34.40 12.11
N GLN A 15 2.30 34.99 11.68
CA GLN A 15 1.09 34.24 11.37
C GLN A 15 1.32 33.29 10.18
N PHE A 16 2.04 33.73 9.17
CA PHE A 16 2.37 32.90 8.01
C PHE A 16 3.21 31.72 8.42
N GLU A 17 4.21 31.90 9.25
CA GLU A 17 5.05 30.81 9.74
C GLU A 17 4.24 29.78 10.55
N THR A 18 3.33 30.27 11.40
CA THR A 18 2.45 29.40 12.18
C THR A 18 1.54 28.57 11.25
N ILE A 19 0.93 29.21 10.26
CA ILE A 19 0.08 28.55 9.29
C ILE A 19 0.87 27.50 8.50
N LYS A 20 2.07 27.87 8.08
CA LYS A 20 2.95 26.95 7.34
C LYS A 20 3.28 25.72 8.15
N GLU A 21 3.58 25.86 9.44
CA GLU A 21 3.84 24.72 10.32
C GLU A 21 2.63 23.82 10.44
N GLU A 22 1.43 24.39 10.60
CA GLU A 22 0.21 23.63 10.68
C GLU A 22 -0.10 22.89 9.37
N VAL A 23 0.10 23.53 8.24
CA VAL A 23 -0.09 22.92 6.93
C VAL A 23 0.87 21.76 6.73
N ASP A 24 2.14 21.92 7.10
CA ASP A 24 3.13 20.85 7.02
C ASP A 24 2.73 19.66 7.90
N LYS A 25 2.26 19.91 9.12
CA LYS A 25 1.78 18.83 10.00
C LYS A 25 0.58 18.10 9.43
N GLN A 26 -0.38 18.82 8.86
CA GLN A 26 -1.55 18.22 8.24
C GLN A 26 -1.17 17.41 6.99
N PHE A 27 -0.23 17.90 6.23
CA PHE A 27 0.25 17.22 5.04
C PHE A 27 0.92 15.90 5.39
N ASP A 28 1.80 15.89 6.40
CA ASP A 28 2.47 14.69 6.88
C ASP A 28 1.46 13.66 7.39
N LYS A 29 0.47 14.10 8.15
CA LYS A 29 -0.60 13.24 8.65
C LYS A 29 -1.40 12.63 7.50
N THR A 30 -1.69 13.41 6.47
CA THR A 30 -2.42 12.94 5.29
C THR A 30 -1.62 11.88 4.53
N ILE A 31 -0.31 12.08 4.39
CA ILE A 31 0.58 11.10 3.76
C ILE A 31 0.60 9.80 4.54
N LEU A 32 0.74 9.86 5.86
CA LEU A 32 0.72 8.67 6.72
C LEU A 32 -0.59 7.91 6.59
N ASN A 33 -1.72 8.62 6.59
CA ASN A 33 -3.02 8.00 6.41
C ASN A 33 -3.16 7.34 5.03
N LEU A 34 -2.60 7.97 4.00
CA LEU A 34 -2.61 7.41 2.64
C LEU A 34 -1.81 6.12 2.58
N GLU A 35 -0.64 6.07 3.21
CA GLU A 35 0.18 4.86 3.27
C GLU A 35 -0.56 3.74 4.00
N GLU A 36 -1.13 4.02 5.16
CA GLU A 36 -1.90 3.03 5.93
C GLU A 36 -3.09 2.50 5.12
N THR A 37 -3.82 3.40 4.47
CA THR A 37 -4.97 3.04 3.65
C THR A 37 -4.54 2.20 2.45
N SER A 38 -3.44 2.57 1.80
CA SER A 38 -2.93 1.85 0.63
C SER A 38 -2.48 0.44 1.02
N TRP A 39 -1.78 0.28 2.13
CA TRP A 39 -1.41 -1.05 2.63
C TRP A 39 -2.62 -1.87 3.03
N ALA A 40 -3.65 -1.24 3.61
CA ALA A 40 -4.89 -1.94 3.95
C ALA A 40 -5.58 -2.48 2.70
N ILE A 41 -5.62 -1.71 1.63
CA ILE A 41 -6.18 -2.13 0.34
C ILE A 41 -5.38 -3.28 -0.25
N ILE A 42 -4.05 -3.19 -0.20
CA ILE A 42 -3.17 -4.25 -0.70
C ILE A 42 -3.40 -5.55 0.07
N ARG A 43 -3.51 -5.48 1.40
CA ARG A 43 -3.78 -6.64 2.23
C ARG A 43 -5.15 -7.25 1.94
N LYS A 44 -6.15 -6.43 1.70
CA LYS A 44 -7.49 -6.90 1.32
C LYS A 44 -7.46 -7.66 0.01
N LYS A 45 -6.77 -7.14 -1.00
CA LYS A 45 -6.62 -7.82 -2.29
C LYS A 45 -5.86 -9.12 -2.12
N ARG A 46 -4.77 -9.11 -1.36
CA ARG A 46 -3.99 -10.31 -1.04
C ARG A 46 -4.87 -11.38 -0.38
N ASP A 47 -5.61 -10.99 0.64
CA ASP A 47 -6.46 -11.91 1.39
C ASP A 47 -7.58 -12.48 0.51
N PHE A 48 -8.14 -11.65 -0.36
CA PHE A 48 -9.13 -12.10 -1.34
C PHE A 48 -8.53 -13.14 -2.28
N LEU A 49 -7.34 -12.88 -2.82
CA LEU A 49 -6.66 -13.81 -3.73
C LEU A 49 -6.30 -15.12 -3.01
N LEU A 50 -5.88 -15.05 -1.75
CA LEU A 50 -5.61 -16.24 -0.97
C LEU A 50 -6.89 -17.05 -0.73
N ARG A 51 -7.98 -16.38 -0.36
CA ARG A 51 -9.26 -17.04 -0.10
C ARG A 51 -9.83 -17.70 -1.35
N THR A 52 -9.78 -16.99 -2.47
CA THR A 52 -10.33 -17.52 -3.72
C THR A 52 -9.47 -18.60 -4.36
N THR A 53 -8.25 -18.80 -3.88
CA THR A 53 -7.35 -19.86 -4.37
C THR A 53 -7.13 -20.97 -3.36
N ASP A 54 -7.83 -20.96 -2.22
CA ASP A 54 -7.70 -22.02 -1.21
C ASP A 54 -8.02 -23.42 -1.79
N TRP A 55 -8.94 -23.48 -2.75
CA TRP A 55 -9.31 -24.75 -3.38
C TRP A 55 -8.13 -25.43 -4.08
N THR A 56 -7.12 -24.67 -4.49
CA THR A 56 -5.94 -25.24 -5.17
C THR A 56 -5.10 -26.10 -4.23
N MET A 57 -5.27 -25.93 -2.93
CA MET A 57 -4.55 -26.69 -1.91
C MET A 57 -5.36 -27.89 -1.42
N THR A 58 -6.52 -28.14 -2.00
CA THR A 58 -7.38 -29.26 -1.63
C THR A 58 -6.80 -30.56 -2.18
N PRO A 59 -6.76 -31.65 -1.38
CA PRO A 59 -6.33 -32.94 -1.88
C PRO A 59 -7.18 -33.42 -3.06
N GLY A 60 -6.54 -33.98 -4.07
CA GLY A 60 -7.22 -34.45 -5.28
C GLY A 60 -7.42 -33.38 -6.34
N CYS A 61 -7.01 -32.16 -6.10
CA CYS A 61 -7.08 -31.09 -7.10
C CYS A 61 -6.12 -31.40 -8.25
N THR A 62 -6.56 -31.14 -9.48
CA THR A 62 -5.80 -31.47 -10.69
C THR A 62 -4.79 -30.41 -11.12
N VAL A 63 -4.78 -29.25 -10.44
CA VAL A 63 -3.83 -28.17 -10.76
C VAL A 63 -2.45 -28.48 -10.17
N ASP A 64 -1.44 -27.76 -10.67
CA ASP A 64 -0.08 -27.86 -10.14
C ASP A 64 -0.01 -27.20 -8.77
N GLN A 65 -0.20 -27.99 -7.73
CA GLN A 65 -0.25 -27.47 -6.36
C GLN A 65 1.07 -26.85 -5.93
N SER A 66 2.19 -27.32 -6.45
CA SER A 66 3.50 -26.72 -6.15
C SER A 66 3.61 -25.31 -6.67
N ALA A 67 3.19 -25.07 -7.91
CA ALA A 67 3.16 -23.72 -8.49
C ALA A 67 2.21 -22.80 -7.75
N TRP A 68 1.03 -23.32 -7.39
CA TRP A 68 0.05 -22.55 -6.62
C TRP A 68 0.53 -22.24 -5.21
N ALA A 69 1.23 -23.18 -4.57
CA ALA A 69 1.81 -22.92 -3.25
C ALA A 69 2.85 -21.82 -3.29
N SER A 70 3.70 -21.79 -4.31
CA SER A 70 4.68 -20.72 -4.50
C SER A 70 4.01 -19.37 -4.75
N TYR A 71 2.98 -19.34 -5.58
CA TYR A 71 2.20 -18.14 -5.83
C TYR A 71 1.56 -17.60 -4.54
N ARG A 72 0.93 -18.49 -3.78
CA ARG A 72 0.26 -18.11 -2.53
C ARG A 72 1.28 -17.61 -1.49
N GLN A 73 2.47 -18.21 -1.44
CA GLN A 73 3.52 -17.74 -0.55
C GLN A 73 4.00 -16.34 -0.95
N SER A 74 4.14 -16.09 -2.25
CA SER A 74 4.48 -14.75 -2.75
C SER A 74 3.44 -13.71 -2.34
N LEU A 75 2.16 -14.08 -2.34
CA LEU A 75 1.09 -13.19 -1.86
C LEU A 75 1.25 -12.87 -0.37
N ARG A 76 1.52 -13.90 0.44
CA ARG A 76 1.71 -13.70 1.89
C ARG A 76 2.89 -12.81 2.19
N ASP A 77 3.93 -12.87 1.38
CA ASP A 77 5.18 -12.15 1.60
C ASP A 77 5.16 -10.71 1.09
N ILE A 78 4.11 -10.29 0.37
CA ILE A 78 4.05 -8.95 -0.22
C ILE A 78 4.38 -7.84 0.79
N PRO A 79 3.77 -7.79 2.00
CA PRO A 79 4.09 -6.70 2.92
C PRO A 79 5.54 -6.71 3.37
N GLN A 80 6.17 -7.87 3.49
CA GLN A 80 7.57 -7.97 3.89
C GLN A 80 8.51 -7.65 2.74
N THR A 81 8.20 -8.14 1.55
CA THR A 81 9.02 -7.93 0.35
C THR A 81 9.14 -6.45 0.01
N TYR A 82 8.05 -5.71 0.12
CA TYR A 82 8.00 -4.30 -0.27
C TYR A 82 8.02 -3.34 0.92
N ARG A 83 8.44 -3.82 2.07
CA ARG A 83 8.46 -3.04 3.30
C ARG A 83 9.30 -1.76 3.17
N VAL A 84 10.47 -1.87 2.56
CA VAL A 84 11.40 -0.75 2.40
C VAL A 84 11.02 0.12 1.22
N GLU A 85 10.68 -0.50 0.09
CA GLU A 85 10.39 0.20 -1.15
C GLU A 85 9.03 0.89 -1.15
N GLY A 86 8.11 0.40 -0.32
CA GLY A 86 6.81 1.02 -0.14
C GLY A 86 5.71 0.40 -0.98
N TYR A 87 4.47 0.78 -0.68
CA TYR A 87 3.29 0.20 -1.31
C TYR A 87 3.23 0.42 -2.82
N SER A 88 3.79 1.51 -3.31
CA SER A 88 3.75 1.85 -4.73
C SER A 88 4.65 0.93 -5.57
N ALA A 89 5.60 0.25 -4.94
CA ALA A 89 6.49 -0.68 -5.62
C ALA A 89 5.91 -2.09 -5.75
N VAL A 90 4.77 -2.36 -5.14
CA VAL A 90 4.18 -3.70 -5.11
C VAL A 90 3.86 -4.18 -6.51
N LYS A 91 4.42 -5.33 -6.87
CA LYS A 91 4.10 -6.03 -8.10
C LYS A 91 3.39 -7.33 -7.74
N TRP A 92 2.21 -7.49 -8.28
CA TRP A 92 1.42 -8.67 -8.00
C TRP A 92 1.97 -9.88 -8.76
N PRO A 93 2.19 -11.02 -8.08
CA PRO A 93 2.66 -12.20 -8.78
C PRO A 93 1.61 -12.70 -9.77
N SER A 94 2.07 -13.37 -10.81
CA SER A 94 1.17 -13.97 -11.81
C SER A 94 0.65 -15.29 -11.30
N ALA A 95 -0.67 -15.49 -11.39
CA ALA A 95 -1.29 -16.75 -10.99
C ALA A 95 -0.89 -17.85 -11.96
N PRO A 96 -0.63 -19.09 -11.44
CA PRO A 96 -0.43 -20.24 -12.30
C PRO A 96 -1.68 -20.57 -13.11
N SER A 97 -1.52 -21.42 -14.12
CA SER A 97 -2.65 -21.89 -14.91
C SER A 97 -3.60 -22.72 -14.04
N THR A 98 -4.90 -22.55 -14.26
CA THR A 98 -5.92 -23.40 -13.62
C THR A 98 -6.06 -24.75 -14.34
N LYS A 99 -5.42 -24.89 -15.48
CA LYS A 99 -5.39 -26.16 -16.20
C LYS A 99 -4.40 -27.10 -15.53
N GLY A 100 -4.62 -28.39 -15.67
CA GLY A 100 -3.70 -29.38 -15.14
C GLY A 100 -2.32 -29.31 -15.80
N PRO A 101 -1.28 -29.86 -15.15
CA PRO A 101 0.10 -29.73 -15.66
C PRO A 101 0.31 -30.37 -17.04
N HIS A 102 -0.55 -31.26 -17.46
CA HIS A 102 -0.44 -31.97 -18.74
C HIS A 102 -1.21 -31.32 -19.87
N THR A 103 -1.79 -30.17 -19.67
CA THR A 103 -2.55 -29.44 -20.69
C THR A 103 -1.79 -28.24 -21.24
N THR A 104 -0.53 -28.36 -21.38
CA THR A 104 0.31 -27.30 -21.92
C THR A 104 0.15 -27.14 -23.42
#